data_5feeeda55f7df45fdd37f41a8c579d6a
#
_entry.id   5feeeda55f7df45fdd37f41a8c579d6a
#
_cell.length_a   1.000
_cell.length_b   1.000
_cell.length_c   1.000
_cell.angle_alpha   90.00
_cell.angle_beta   90.00
_cell.angle_gamma   90.00
#
_symmetry.space_group_name_H-M   'P 1'
#
loop_
_entity.id
_entity.type
_entity.pdbx_description
1 polymer ?
#
loop_
_entity_poly.entity_id
_entity_poly.type
_entity_poly.pdbx_seq_one_letter_code
_entity_poly.pdbx_strand_id
1 'polypeptide(L)'
;MAKNFIITNNIRKLRFFANEMTQLELAEKAGVSRQTIVALEACKYTPSLEMAFRIADVFGVMIGDVFEYKSNERRYEDNNSE
;
A
#
# COMPACT_ATOMS: atom_id res chain seq x y z
N MET A 1 2.92 -13.29 19.09
CA MET A 1 2.58 -11.95 19.46
C MET A 1 1.52 -11.36 18.54
N ALA A 2 0.56 -10.73 19.10
CA ALA A 2 -0.52 -10.16 18.32
C ALA A 2 -0.05 -8.92 17.58
N LYS A 3 -0.56 -8.74 16.42
CA LYS A 3 -0.29 -7.53 15.68
C LYS A 3 -1.14 -6.41 16.20
N ASN A 4 -0.52 -5.27 16.38
CA ASN A 4 -1.23 -4.10 16.82
C ASN A 4 -1.30 -3.05 15.72
N PHE A 5 -1.11 -3.48 14.50
CA PHE A 5 -1.15 -2.53 13.39
C PHE A 5 -1.69 -3.23 12.16
N ILE A 6 -2.11 -2.43 11.21
CA ILE A 6 -2.56 -2.93 9.93
C ILE A 6 -2.09 -1.95 8.86
N ILE A 7 -1.72 -2.49 7.72
CA ILE A 7 -1.31 -1.66 6.59
C ILE A 7 -2.37 -1.81 5.51
N THR A 8 -2.97 -0.71 5.15
CA THR A 8 -3.97 -0.69 4.09
C THR A 8 -3.38 0.06 2.91
N ASN A 9 -4.12 0.08 1.82
CA ASN A 9 -3.62 0.76 0.64
C ASN A 9 -4.75 1.32 -0.20
N ASN A 10 -4.37 2.20 -1.11
CA ASN A 10 -5.28 2.84 -2.04
C ASN A 10 -5.01 2.39 -3.47
N ILE A 11 -4.42 1.22 -3.65
CA ILE A 11 -3.98 0.80 -4.98
C ILE A 11 -5.14 0.74 -5.96
N ARG A 12 -6.24 0.13 -5.54
CA ARG A 12 -7.39 0.01 -6.43
C ARG A 12 -7.91 1.39 -6.85
N LYS A 13 -7.98 2.30 -5.89
CA LYS A 13 -8.45 3.65 -6.15
C LYS A 13 -7.52 4.36 -7.12
N LEU A 14 -6.22 4.23 -6.90
CA LEU A 14 -5.25 4.86 -7.77
C LEU A 14 -5.30 4.28 -9.18
N ARG A 15 -5.52 2.96 -9.29
CA ARG A 15 -5.66 2.34 -10.60
C ARG A 15 -6.88 2.92 -11.32
N PHE A 16 -7.98 3.08 -10.59
CA PHE A 16 -9.17 3.62 -11.19
C PHE A 16 -8.92 5.01 -11.78
N PHE A 17 -8.24 5.85 -11.02
CA PHE A 17 -7.96 7.19 -11.48
C PHE A 17 -6.84 7.25 -12.51
N ALA A 18 -6.12 6.16 -12.69
CA ALA A 18 -5.09 6.09 -13.71
C ALA A 18 -5.66 5.45 -14.96
N ASN A 19 -6.78 5.96 -15.41
CA ASN A 19 -7.41 5.52 -16.64
C ASN A 19 -7.84 4.06 -16.54
N GLU A 20 -8.34 3.69 -15.36
CA GLU A 20 -8.85 2.34 -15.13
C GLU A 20 -7.79 1.29 -15.40
N MET A 21 -6.61 1.54 -14.90
CA MET A 21 -5.50 0.61 -15.03
C MET A 21 -5.88 -0.75 -14.42
N THR A 22 -5.57 -1.83 -15.12
CA THR A 22 -5.86 -3.17 -14.61
C THR A 22 -4.78 -3.60 -13.63
N GLN A 23 -5.11 -4.65 -12.87
CA GLN A 23 -4.11 -5.23 -11.97
C GLN A 23 -2.92 -5.75 -12.75
N LEU A 24 -3.17 -6.34 -13.91
CA LEU A 24 -2.08 -6.85 -14.73
C LEU A 24 -1.19 -5.72 -15.23
N GLU A 25 -1.79 -4.64 -15.67
CA GLU A 25 -1.00 -3.51 -16.14
C GLU A 25 -0.13 -2.95 -15.03
N LEU A 26 -0.69 -2.83 -13.84
CA LEU A 26 0.10 -2.36 -12.71
C LEU A 26 1.23 -3.32 -12.40
N ALA A 27 0.93 -4.62 -12.41
CA ALA A 27 1.95 -5.63 -12.13
C ALA A 27 3.11 -5.52 -13.11
N GLU A 28 2.79 -5.36 -14.38
CA GLU A 28 3.82 -5.23 -15.40
C GLU A 28 4.66 -3.98 -15.19
N LYS A 29 4.02 -2.88 -14.88
CA LYS A 29 4.74 -1.63 -14.68
C LYS A 29 5.59 -1.65 -13.42
N ALA A 30 5.12 -2.33 -12.39
CA ALA A 30 5.84 -2.41 -11.13
C ALA A 30 6.86 -3.56 -11.10
N GLY A 31 6.85 -4.42 -12.11
CA GLY A 31 7.80 -5.52 -12.17
C GLY A 31 7.49 -6.64 -11.20
N VAL A 32 6.22 -6.89 -10.93
CA VAL A 32 5.82 -7.97 -10.04
C VAL A 32 4.72 -8.78 -10.73
N SER A 33 4.32 -9.88 -10.11
CA SER A 33 3.26 -10.69 -10.69
C SER A 33 1.89 -10.08 -10.39
N ARG A 34 0.92 -10.44 -11.22
CA ARG A 34 -0.44 -9.99 -10.98
C ARG A 34 -0.95 -10.49 -9.64
N GLN A 35 -0.59 -11.72 -9.27
CA GLN A 35 -1.01 -12.28 -8.00
C GLN A 35 -0.51 -11.46 -6.83
N THR A 36 0.68 -10.89 -6.95
CA THR A 36 1.21 -10.02 -5.92
C THR A 36 0.32 -8.79 -5.76
N ILE A 37 -0.11 -8.21 -6.87
CA ILE A 37 -0.99 -7.04 -6.80
C ILE A 37 -2.33 -7.43 -6.16
N VAL A 38 -2.87 -8.58 -6.54
CA VAL A 38 -4.13 -9.05 -5.96
C VAL A 38 -4.00 -9.17 -4.44
N ALA A 39 -2.91 -9.79 -3.99
CA ALA A 39 -2.70 -9.99 -2.56
C ALA A 39 -2.48 -8.67 -1.83
N LEU A 40 -1.77 -7.73 -2.47
CA LEU A 40 -1.57 -6.42 -1.88
C LEU A 40 -2.88 -5.70 -1.69
N GLU A 41 -3.71 -5.68 -2.72
CA GLU A 41 -4.99 -4.97 -2.63
C GLU A 41 -5.90 -5.59 -1.58
N ALA A 42 -5.76 -6.88 -1.36
CA ALA A 42 -6.55 -7.57 -0.35
C ALA A 42 -5.94 -7.45 1.05
N CYS A 43 -4.84 -6.73 1.17
CA CYS A 43 -4.13 -6.55 2.43
C CYS A 43 -3.65 -7.87 3.02
N LYS A 44 -3.36 -8.83 2.15
CA LYS A 44 -2.88 -10.14 2.59
C LYS A 44 -1.39 -10.30 2.42
N TYR A 45 -0.71 -9.27 1.99
CA TYR A 45 0.70 -9.34 1.70
C TYR A 45 1.30 -7.96 2.00
N THR A 46 2.39 -7.96 2.74
CA THR A 46 3.10 -6.73 3.06
C THR A 46 4.24 -6.57 2.08
N PRO A 47 4.25 -5.49 1.30
CA PRO A 47 5.29 -5.34 0.29
C PRO A 47 6.63 -5.01 0.93
N SER A 48 7.70 -5.33 0.21
CA SER A 48 9.00 -4.81 0.59
C SER A 48 9.00 -3.31 0.36
N LEU A 49 9.93 -2.65 0.99
CA LEU A 49 10.03 -1.20 0.81
C LEU A 49 10.29 -0.86 -0.65
N GLU A 50 11.13 -1.64 -1.30
CA GLU A 50 11.41 -1.39 -2.71
C GLU A 50 10.16 -1.51 -3.55
N MET A 51 9.39 -2.56 -3.33
CA MET A 51 8.16 -2.76 -4.08
C MET A 51 7.18 -1.61 -3.82
N ALA A 52 7.09 -1.17 -2.58
CA ALA A 52 6.19 -0.08 -2.23
C ALA A 52 6.58 1.19 -2.98
N PHE A 53 7.86 1.49 -3.05
CA PHE A 53 8.31 2.67 -3.78
C PHE A 53 8.07 2.53 -5.27
N ARG A 54 8.25 1.33 -5.83
CA ARG A 54 8.00 1.13 -7.25
C ARG A 54 6.54 1.37 -7.60
N ILE A 55 5.65 0.88 -6.75
CA ILE A 55 4.22 1.06 -6.99
C ILE A 55 3.86 2.53 -6.94
N ALA A 56 4.38 3.24 -5.92
CA ALA A 56 4.13 4.66 -5.83
C ALA A 56 4.64 5.38 -7.07
N ASP A 57 5.79 4.96 -7.59
CA ASP A 57 6.38 5.57 -8.75
C ASP A 57 5.52 5.37 -9.99
N VAL A 58 4.91 4.20 -10.13
CA VAL A 58 4.03 3.93 -11.25
C VAL A 58 2.90 4.95 -11.30
N PHE A 59 2.38 5.32 -10.15
CA PHE A 59 1.28 6.27 -10.07
C PHE A 59 1.75 7.72 -9.97
N GLY A 60 3.06 7.92 -9.82
CA GLY A 60 3.57 9.29 -9.70
C GLY A 60 3.19 9.96 -8.41
N VAL A 61 3.06 9.20 -7.34
CA VAL A 61 2.66 9.73 -6.04
C VAL A 61 3.66 9.30 -4.99
N MET A 62 3.48 9.82 -3.78
CA MET A 62 4.33 9.46 -2.66
C MET A 62 3.88 8.10 -2.11
N ILE A 63 4.82 7.41 -1.47
CA ILE A 63 4.51 6.12 -0.89
C ILE A 63 3.37 6.23 0.13
N GLY A 64 3.29 7.35 0.83
CA GLY A 64 2.23 7.57 1.81
C GLY A 64 0.86 7.80 1.17
N ASP A 65 0.83 8.07 -0.13
CA ASP A 65 -0.44 8.17 -0.83
C ASP A 65 -0.96 6.79 -1.24
N VAL A 66 -0.09 5.79 -1.24
CA VAL A 66 -0.46 4.44 -1.63
C VAL A 66 -0.76 3.59 -0.42
N PHE A 67 0.11 3.63 0.58
CA PHE A 67 0.00 2.77 1.74
C PHE A 67 -0.23 3.57 3.00
N GLU A 68 -1.05 3.01 3.86
CA GLU A 68 -1.41 3.66 5.10
C GLU A 68 -1.19 2.71 6.25
N TYR A 69 -0.59 3.21 7.31
CA TYR A 69 -0.29 2.43 8.51
C TYR A 69 -1.24 2.86 9.61
N LYS A 70 -1.92 1.89 10.20
CA LYS A 70 -2.81 2.16 11.31
C LYS A 70 -2.44 1.27 12.47
N SER A 71 -2.33 1.86 13.64
CA SER A 71 -1.99 1.14 14.84
C SER A 71 -3.20 1.07 15.74
N ASN A 72 -3.38 -0.11 16.34
CA ASN A 72 -4.44 -0.27 17.34
C ASN A 72 -4.04 0.31 18.66
N GLU A 73 -2.76 0.59 18.84
CA GLU A 73 -2.29 1.12 20.11
C GLU A 73 -2.40 2.61 20.10
N ARG A 74 -2.55 3.16 21.26
CA ARG A 74 -2.73 4.58 21.38
C ARG A 74 -1.61 5.25 22.13
N ARG A 75 -0.53 4.56 22.29
CA ARG A 75 0.55 5.03 23.14
C ARG A 75 1.14 6.35 22.67
N TYR A 76 1.20 6.55 21.38
CA TYR A 76 1.82 7.79 20.96
C TYR A 76 0.91 8.96 21.15
N GLU A 77 -0.32 8.73 21.33
CA GLU A 77 -1.21 9.83 21.68
C GLU A 77 -0.85 10.36 23.02
N ASP A 78 -0.52 9.45 23.92
CA ASP A 78 -0.13 9.85 25.23
C ASP A 78 1.16 10.64 25.18
N ASN A 79 2.05 10.22 24.32
CA ASN A 79 3.31 10.92 24.20
C ASN A 79 3.11 12.31 23.71
N ASN A 80 2.16 12.50 22.88
CA ASN A 80 1.94 13.80 22.31
C ASN A 80 1.27 14.72 23.23
N SER A 81 0.74 14.18 24.28
CA SER A 81 0.00 15.04 25.15
C SER A 81 0.90 16.06 25.78
N GLU A 82 2.15 15.88 25.64
CA GLU A 82 3.01 16.86 26.15
C GLU A 82 3.39 17.84 25.24
#